data_bf1394f31b39033085b5ea88beaac1b9
#
_entry.id   bf1394f31b39033085b5ea88beaac1b9
#
_cell.length_a   1.000
_cell.length_b   1.000
_cell.length_c   1.000
_cell.angle_alpha   90.00
_cell.angle_beta   90.00
_cell.angle_gamma   90.00
#
_symmetry.space_group_name_H-M   'P 1'
#
loop_
_entity.id
_entity.type
_entity.pdbx_description
1 polymer ?
#
loop_
_entity_poly.entity_id
_entity_poly.type
_entity_poly.pdbx_seq_one_letter_code
_entity_poly.pdbx_strand_id
1 'polypeptide(L)'
;MNKNSKKTPLKKSKSKSQRLRKMRKSKKNNKQRKTRSKNKSVKKPKIVLEDKPSTFANMFSLYREPVEPVKMTIPVKKTKETHKPKLILIHAHWCGHCVRLMPNWDQMNDHLIKHNIYNKDDIHKIESQEMNQLDDINKKYVIEEDIRADGYPTMGKLVNGRFEKYQGDRDTDSLIQWAGKQ
;
A
#
# COMPACT_ATOMS: atom_id res chain seq x y z
N MET A 1 -55.42 -24.14 -41.42
CA MET A 1 -54.80 -24.27 -40.11
C MET A 1 -53.44 -24.97 -40.24
N ASN A 2 -52.33 -24.22 -40.32
CA ASN A 2 -50.99 -24.76 -40.53
C ASN A 2 -50.16 -24.45 -39.30
N LYS A 3 -49.79 -25.51 -38.52
CA LYS A 3 -48.92 -25.43 -37.37
C LYS A 3 -47.48 -25.76 -37.80
N ASN A 4 -46.64 -24.73 -38.01
CA ASN A 4 -45.22 -24.88 -38.24
C ASN A 4 -44.50 -24.85 -36.87
N SER A 5 -44.13 -26.01 -36.32
CA SER A 5 -43.27 -26.12 -35.17
C SER A 5 -41.79 -26.09 -35.61
N LYS A 6 -41.09 -24.99 -35.31
CA LYS A 6 -39.64 -24.85 -35.54
C LYS A 6 -38.88 -25.63 -34.46
N LYS A 7 -38.20 -26.71 -34.87
CA LYS A 7 -37.26 -27.46 -34.01
C LYS A 7 -35.96 -26.66 -33.85
N THR A 8 -35.62 -26.29 -32.63
CA THR A 8 -34.33 -25.69 -32.29
C THR A 8 -33.24 -26.78 -32.17
N PRO A 9 -32.02 -26.59 -32.70
CA PRO A 9 -30.97 -27.60 -32.63
C PRO A 9 -30.33 -27.67 -31.25
N LEU A 10 -30.24 -28.87 -30.68
CA LEU A 10 -29.55 -29.17 -29.45
C LEU A 10 -28.01 -28.88 -29.58
N LYS A 11 -27.47 -27.99 -28.76
CA LYS A 11 -26.01 -27.76 -28.65
C LYS A 11 -25.37 -28.95 -27.97
N LYS A 12 -24.58 -29.75 -28.70
CA LYS A 12 -23.80 -30.86 -28.18
C LYS A 12 -22.75 -30.32 -27.17
N SER A 13 -22.87 -30.69 -25.89
CA SER A 13 -21.88 -30.37 -24.85
C SER A 13 -20.60 -31.21 -25.06
N LYS A 14 -19.45 -30.54 -25.17
CA LYS A 14 -18.14 -31.21 -25.30
C LYS A 14 -17.80 -31.94 -24.00
N SER A 15 -17.42 -33.22 -24.13
CA SER A 15 -17.15 -34.12 -22.99
C SER A 15 -15.99 -33.64 -22.10
N LYS A 16 -16.04 -33.97 -20.79
CA LYS A 16 -15.03 -33.61 -19.77
C LYS A 16 -13.58 -33.98 -20.14
N SER A 17 -13.38 -34.99 -20.98
CA SER A 17 -12.06 -35.46 -21.42
C SER A 17 -11.31 -34.45 -22.31
N GLN A 18 -12.01 -33.62 -23.09
CA GLN A 18 -11.38 -32.62 -23.96
C GLN A 18 -10.92 -31.36 -23.17
N ARG A 19 -11.54 -31.06 -22.02
CA ARG A 19 -11.11 -29.96 -21.16
C ARG A 19 -9.79 -30.25 -20.42
N LEU A 20 -9.57 -31.49 -20.01
CA LEU A 20 -8.35 -31.89 -19.29
C LEU A 20 -7.09 -31.92 -20.17
N ARG A 21 -7.20 -32.15 -21.49
CA ARG A 21 -6.05 -32.11 -22.39
C ARG A 21 -5.49 -30.72 -22.64
N LYS A 22 -6.32 -29.65 -22.55
CA LYS A 22 -5.86 -28.26 -22.73
C LYS A 22 -5.07 -27.73 -21.52
N MET A 23 -5.37 -28.19 -20.31
CA MET A 23 -4.65 -27.78 -19.09
C MET A 23 -3.25 -28.39 -18.92
N ARG A 24 -2.96 -29.52 -19.58
CA ARG A 24 -1.63 -30.18 -19.47
C ARG A 24 -0.55 -29.55 -20.36
N LYS A 25 -0.90 -28.74 -21.37
CA LYS A 25 0.08 -28.11 -22.27
C LYS A 25 0.66 -26.82 -21.72
N SER A 26 0.04 -26.15 -20.74
CA SER A 26 0.52 -24.86 -20.18
C SER A 26 1.53 -25.00 -19.06
N LYS A 27 1.76 -26.21 -18.51
CA LYS A 27 2.70 -26.44 -17.38
C LYS A 27 4.15 -26.74 -17.76
N LYS A 28 4.47 -26.88 -19.06
CA LYS A 28 5.85 -27.29 -19.49
C LYS A 28 6.82 -26.14 -19.80
N ASN A 29 6.38 -24.86 -19.85
CA ASN A 29 7.24 -23.76 -20.28
C ASN A 29 7.82 -22.88 -19.16
N ASN A 30 7.73 -23.29 -17.88
CA ASN A 30 8.21 -22.43 -16.79
C ASN A 30 9.41 -23.01 -16.00
N LYS A 31 10.25 -23.85 -16.62
CA LYS A 31 11.41 -24.48 -15.92
C LYS A 31 12.79 -24.06 -16.45
N GLN A 32 12.91 -22.96 -17.18
CA GLN A 32 14.22 -22.49 -17.65
C GLN A 32 14.40 -20.99 -17.54
N ARG A 33 14.41 -20.46 -16.29
CA ARG A 33 15.01 -19.14 -16.01
C ARG A 33 15.51 -19.08 -14.57
N LYS A 34 16.46 -19.93 -14.23
CA LYS A 34 17.28 -19.79 -13.03
C LYS A 34 18.71 -20.06 -13.44
N THR A 35 19.46 -19.01 -13.77
CA THR A 35 20.90 -18.95 -13.49
C THR A 35 21.43 -17.57 -13.86
N ARG A 36 22.22 -17.04 -12.98
CA ARG A 36 23.28 -16.04 -13.15
C ARG A 36 23.00 -14.66 -12.58
N SER A 37 23.01 -14.59 -11.25
CA SER A 37 23.45 -13.39 -10.54
C SER A 37 24.91 -13.61 -10.14
N LYS A 38 25.86 -12.94 -10.80
CA LYS A 38 27.27 -12.92 -10.43
C LYS A 38 27.47 -11.88 -9.33
N ASN A 39 27.84 -12.34 -8.14
CA ASN A 39 28.34 -11.51 -7.07
C ASN A 39 29.63 -10.80 -7.51
N LYS A 40 29.56 -9.48 -7.66
CA LYS A 40 30.76 -8.63 -7.66
C LYS A 40 31.04 -8.22 -6.23
N SER A 41 32.05 -8.80 -5.63
CA SER A 41 32.61 -8.36 -4.35
C SER A 41 33.26 -6.98 -4.53
N VAL A 42 32.70 -5.99 -3.87
CA VAL A 42 33.28 -4.65 -3.76
C VAL A 42 34.33 -4.70 -2.67
N LYS A 43 35.61 -4.56 -3.04
CA LYS A 43 36.72 -4.42 -2.12
C LYS A 43 36.62 -3.06 -1.41
N LYS A 44 36.60 -3.09 -0.07
CA LYS A 44 36.71 -1.90 0.78
C LYS A 44 38.10 -1.29 0.63
N PRO A 45 38.24 0.04 0.45
CA PRO A 45 39.56 0.68 0.52
C PRO A 45 40.05 0.69 1.97
N LYS A 46 41.32 0.27 2.17
CA LYS A 46 42.08 0.43 3.40
C LYS A 46 42.41 1.91 3.56
N ILE A 47 41.89 2.53 4.64
CA ILE A 47 42.29 3.86 5.06
C ILE A 47 43.57 3.65 5.89
N VAL A 48 44.70 4.13 5.40
CA VAL A 48 45.96 4.23 6.14
C VAL A 48 45.90 5.52 6.96
N LEU A 49 45.88 5.39 8.25
CA LEU A 49 46.07 6.51 9.20
C LEU A 49 47.52 6.85 9.24
N GLU A 50 47.94 7.95 8.65
CA GLU A 50 49.25 8.57 8.92
C GLU A 50 49.09 9.55 10.08
N ASP A 51 49.70 9.20 11.20
CA ASP A 51 49.91 10.08 12.37
C ASP A 51 50.91 11.17 12.01
N LYS A 52 50.45 12.41 11.91
CA LYS A 52 51.32 13.59 11.99
C LYS A 52 50.87 14.48 13.16
N PRO A 53 51.70 14.74 14.16
CA PRO A 53 51.38 15.73 15.15
C PRO A 53 51.61 17.14 14.58
N SER A 54 50.56 17.90 14.33
CA SER A 54 50.67 19.31 13.99
C SER A 54 50.01 20.18 15.05
N THR A 55 50.86 20.83 15.77
CA THR A 55 50.76 22.12 16.46
C THR A 55 49.69 23.06 15.89
N PHE A 56 48.47 22.97 16.41
CA PHE A 56 47.42 24.00 16.24
C PHE A 56 46.79 24.39 17.60
N ALA A 57 47.68 24.73 18.57
CA ALA A 57 47.22 25.14 19.90
C ALA A 57 47.13 26.67 20.10
N ASN A 58 47.20 27.48 19.05
CA ASN A 58 47.24 28.93 19.28
C ASN A 58 46.45 29.80 18.27
N MET A 59 45.31 29.34 17.75
CA MET A 59 44.55 30.19 16.83
C MET A 59 43.07 30.32 17.21
N PHE A 60 42.66 29.98 18.43
CA PHE A 60 41.23 30.06 18.86
C PHE A 60 40.96 31.20 19.86
N SER A 61 41.70 32.29 19.79
CA SER A 61 41.52 33.37 20.79
C SER A 61 40.92 34.67 20.22
N LEU A 62 40.46 34.76 18.96
CA LEU A 62 40.08 36.06 18.44
C LEU A 62 38.68 36.17 17.76
N TYR A 63 37.85 35.16 17.82
CA TYR A 63 36.48 35.31 17.36
C TYR A 63 35.46 34.80 18.37
N ARG A 64 35.30 35.54 19.50
CA ARG A 64 34.07 35.50 20.28
C ARG A 64 33.11 36.53 19.67
N GLU A 65 32.42 36.14 18.62
CA GLU A 65 31.19 36.81 18.25
C GLU A 65 30.12 36.46 19.30
N PRO A 66 29.32 37.40 19.80
CA PRO A 66 28.22 37.09 20.69
C PRO A 66 27.19 36.30 19.89
N VAL A 67 27.13 34.98 20.19
CA VAL A 67 26.11 34.11 19.63
C VAL A 67 24.78 34.56 20.22
N GLU A 68 23.99 35.28 19.42
CA GLU A 68 22.58 35.56 19.70
C GLU A 68 21.89 34.23 20.04
N PRO A 69 21.04 34.15 21.09
CA PRO A 69 20.35 32.92 21.42
C PRO A 69 19.41 32.57 20.26
N VAL A 70 19.82 31.60 19.44
CA VAL A 70 18.97 31.02 18.41
C VAL A 70 17.76 30.45 19.14
N LYS A 71 16.62 31.15 19.06
CA LYS A 71 15.32 30.63 19.46
C LYS A 71 15.07 29.38 18.57
N MET A 72 15.46 28.23 19.10
CA MET A 72 14.98 26.96 18.57
C MET A 72 13.47 26.96 18.79
N THR A 73 12.74 27.40 17.79
CA THR A 73 11.33 27.11 17.67
C THR A 73 11.23 25.62 17.38
N ILE A 74 11.15 24.82 18.46
CA ILE A 74 10.77 23.43 18.38
C ILE A 74 9.42 23.41 17.64
N PRO A 75 9.28 22.75 16.47
CA PRO A 75 8.01 22.67 15.81
C PRO A 75 7.04 22.01 16.78
N VAL A 76 6.07 22.78 17.26
CA VAL A 76 5.00 22.30 18.14
C VAL A 76 4.29 21.22 17.33
N LYS A 77 4.54 19.96 17.67
CA LYS A 77 3.79 18.81 17.12
C LYS A 77 2.34 19.11 17.43
N LYS A 78 1.54 19.35 16.38
CA LYS A 78 0.10 19.50 16.49
C LYS A 78 -0.43 18.23 17.13
N THR A 79 -0.76 18.29 18.41
CA THR A 79 -1.49 17.23 19.11
C THR A 79 -2.88 17.22 18.51
N LYS A 80 -3.07 16.40 17.47
CA LYS A 80 -4.38 16.17 16.91
C LYS A 80 -5.13 15.27 17.90
N GLU A 81 -6.38 15.62 18.14
CA GLU A 81 -7.31 14.84 18.95
C GLU A 81 -7.28 13.36 18.51
N THR A 82 -7.42 12.45 19.45
CA THR A 82 -7.49 10.99 19.18
C THR A 82 -8.72 10.70 18.34
N HIS A 83 -8.55 10.72 17.02
CA HIS A 83 -9.62 10.41 16.09
C HIS A 83 -9.83 8.89 16.03
N LYS A 84 -11.11 8.48 15.88
CA LYS A 84 -11.45 7.09 15.57
C LYS A 84 -10.62 6.58 14.38
N PRO A 85 -10.22 5.31 14.36
CA PRO A 85 -9.47 4.75 13.26
C PRO A 85 -10.26 4.89 11.95
N LYS A 86 -9.57 5.20 10.86
CA LYS A 86 -10.17 5.32 9.52
C LYS A 86 -9.58 4.29 8.57
N LEU A 87 -10.43 3.71 7.75
CA LEU A 87 -10.01 2.80 6.68
C LEU A 87 -9.86 3.58 5.38
N ILE A 88 -8.75 3.36 4.69
CA ILE A 88 -8.44 4.05 3.44
C ILE A 88 -8.08 3.03 2.38
N LEU A 89 -8.78 3.09 1.24
CA LEU A 89 -8.48 2.37 0.02
C LEU A 89 -8.22 3.36 -1.09
N ILE A 90 -7.03 3.31 -1.69
CA ILE A 90 -6.68 4.06 -2.89
C ILE A 90 -6.66 3.06 -4.05
N HIS A 91 -7.48 3.33 -5.06
CA HIS A 91 -7.66 2.41 -6.18
C HIS A 91 -7.70 3.13 -7.52
N ALA A 92 -7.63 2.35 -8.61
CA ALA A 92 -7.83 2.84 -9.96
C ALA A 92 -8.80 1.90 -10.70
N HIS A 93 -9.77 2.44 -11.41
CA HIS A 93 -10.77 1.65 -12.14
C HIS A 93 -10.17 0.80 -13.27
N TRP A 94 -9.07 1.25 -13.87
CA TRP A 94 -8.33 0.53 -14.91
C TRP A 94 -7.40 -0.58 -14.36
N CYS A 95 -7.20 -0.65 -13.04
CA CYS A 95 -6.31 -1.60 -12.41
C CYS A 95 -7.02 -2.95 -12.18
N GLY A 96 -6.61 -4.01 -12.87
CA GLY A 96 -7.23 -5.34 -12.73
C GLY A 96 -7.13 -5.94 -11.32
N HIS A 97 -6.11 -5.55 -10.51
CA HIS A 97 -6.03 -5.96 -9.10
C HIS A 97 -7.06 -5.25 -8.24
N CYS A 98 -7.34 -3.98 -8.52
CA CYS A 98 -8.38 -3.22 -7.84
C CYS A 98 -9.78 -3.77 -8.16
N VAL A 99 -10.05 -4.04 -9.43
CA VAL A 99 -11.34 -4.62 -9.86
C VAL A 99 -11.64 -5.94 -9.13
N ARG A 100 -10.63 -6.80 -8.95
CA ARG A 100 -10.80 -8.05 -8.20
C ARG A 100 -10.97 -7.86 -6.69
N LEU A 101 -10.39 -6.81 -6.13
CA LEU A 101 -10.50 -6.49 -4.71
C LEU A 101 -11.86 -5.89 -4.34
N MET A 102 -12.45 -5.10 -5.24
CA MET A 102 -13.64 -4.29 -4.96
C MET A 102 -14.78 -5.06 -4.28
N PRO A 103 -15.22 -6.25 -4.79
CA PRO A 103 -16.31 -6.99 -4.15
C PRO A 103 -15.97 -7.41 -2.71
N ASN A 104 -14.73 -7.79 -2.42
CA ASN A 104 -14.30 -8.17 -1.07
C ASN A 104 -14.25 -6.96 -0.13
N TRP A 105 -13.79 -5.82 -0.65
CA TRP A 105 -13.78 -4.56 0.10
C TRP A 105 -15.18 -4.08 0.45
N ASP A 106 -16.11 -4.13 -0.52
CA ASP A 106 -17.48 -3.71 -0.30
C ASP A 106 -18.19 -4.63 0.70
N GLN A 107 -17.99 -5.95 0.63
CA GLN A 107 -18.51 -6.90 1.63
C GLN A 107 -17.94 -6.67 3.05
N MET A 108 -16.63 -6.36 3.15
CA MET A 108 -16.01 -5.98 4.41
C MET A 108 -16.67 -4.71 4.97
N ASN A 109 -16.86 -3.68 4.15
CA ASN A 109 -17.49 -2.42 4.58
C ASN A 109 -18.91 -2.65 5.12
N ASP A 110 -19.71 -3.41 4.37
CA ASP A 110 -21.08 -3.75 4.79
C ASP A 110 -21.09 -4.48 6.16
N HIS A 111 -20.16 -5.41 6.35
CA HIS A 111 -20.00 -6.12 7.61
C HIS A 111 -19.62 -5.16 8.76
N LEU A 112 -18.62 -4.30 8.56
CA LEU A 112 -18.13 -3.37 9.60
C LEU A 112 -19.19 -2.35 10.00
N ILE A 113 -19.94 -1.82 9.04
CA ILE A 113 -21.04 -0.87 9.28
C ILE A 113 -22.19 -1.58 10.01
N LYS A 114 -22.60 -2.78 9.56
CA LYS A 114 -23.68 -3.55 10.16
C LYS A 114 -23.42 -3.89 11.63
N HIS A 115 -22.17 -4.14 11.98
CA HIS A 115 -21.75 -4.46 13.35
C HIS A 115 -21.33 -3.23 14.18
N ASN A 116 -21.52 -2.02 13.66
CA ASN A 116 -21.16 -0.74 14.31
C ASN A 116 -19.68 -0.64 14.71
N ILE A 117 -18.79 -1.35 14.00
CA ILE A 117 -17.33 -1.29 14.21
C ILE A 117 -16.77 0.01 13.63
N TYR A 118 -17.25 0.39 12.44
CA TYR A 118 -16.93 1.65 11.77
C TYR A 118 -18.18 2.38 11.33
N ASN A 119 -18.13 3.72 11.29
CA ASN A 119 -19.15 4.51 10.63
C ASN A 119 -18.80 4.64 9.14
N LYS A 120 -19.80 4.94 8.32
CA LYS A 120 -19.60 5.14 6.89
C LYS A 120 -18.57 6.25 6.59
N ASP A 121 -18.53 7.29 7.42
CA ASP A 121 -17.63 8.44 7.28
C ASP A 121 -16.17 8.12 7.68
N ASP A 122 -15.93 6.96 8.29
CA ASP A 122 -14.61 6.51 8.68
C ASP A 122 -13.98 5.56 7.61
N ILE A 123 -14.71 5.27 6.52
CA ILE A 123 -14.27 4.40 5.44
C ILE A 123 -14.15 5.23 4.16
N HIS A 124 -12.92 5.42 3.69
CA HIS A 124 -12.61 6.23 2.52
C HIS A 124 -12.19 5.34 1.35
N LYS A 125 -12.86 5.51 0.21
CA LYS A 125 -12.51 4.84 -1.05
C LYS A 125 -12.17 5.92 -2.07
N ILE A 126 -10.88 6.08 -2.38
CA ILE A 126 -10.33 7.19 -3.16
C ILE A 126 -9.87 6.66 -4.50
N GLU A 127 -10.38 7.22 -5.58
CA GLU A 127 -9.94 6.87 -6.92
C GLU A 127 -8.67 7.65 -7.31
N SER A 128 -7.86 7.06 -8.16
CA SER A 128 -6.61 7.64 -8.66
C SER A 128 -6.76 9.00 -9.33
N GLN A 129 -7.96 9.34 -9.79
CA GLN A 129 -8.28 10.63 -10.38
C GLN A 129 -8.72 11.69 -9.36
N GLU A 130 -9.00 11.27 -8.11
CA GLU A 130 -9.55 12.11 -7.04
C GLU A 130 -8.56 12.26 -5.86
N MET A 131 -7.27 12.38 -6.16
CA MET A 131 -6.21 12.44 -5.14
C MET A 131 -6.29 13.67 -4.22
N ASN A 132 -7.00 14.72 -4.60
CA ASN A 132 -7.31 15.85 -3.74
C ASN A 132 -8.04 15.44 -2.45
N GLN A 133 -8.87 14.40 -2.50
CA GLN A 133 -9.51 13.85 -1.29
C GLN A 133 -8.46 13.27 -0.32
N LEU A 134 -7.39 12.65 -0.85
CA LEU A 134 -6.29 12.15 -0.05
C LEU A 134 -5.49 13.29 0.59
N ASP A 135 -5.26 14.37 -0.15
CA ASP A 135 -4.58 15.56 0.36
C ASP A 135 -5.35 16.20 1.52
N ASP A 136 -6.67 16.22 1.44
CA ASP A 136 -7.53 16.72 2.52
C ASP A 136 -7.46 15.81 3.77
N ILE A 137 -7.41 14.49 3.59
CA ILE A 137 -7.22 13.53 4.67
C ILE A 137 -5.83 13.72 5.30
N ASN A 138 -4.78 13.86 4.50
CA ASN A 138 -3.42 14.11 4.97
C ASN A 138 -3.35 15.38 5.83
N LYS A 139 -3.89 16.49 5.34
CA LYS A 139 -3.91 17.77 6.08
C LYS A 139 -4.67 17.68 7.39
N LYS A 140 -5.78 16.94 7.40
CA LYS A 140 -6.72 16.93 8.55
C LYS A 140 -6.33 15.91 9.62
N TYR A 141 -5.87 14.74 9.24
CA TYR A 141 -5.75 13.61 10.14
C TYR A 141 -4.33 13.06 10.29
N VAL A 142 -3.45 13.23 9.29
CA VAL A 142 -2.10 12.65 9.33
C VAL A 142 -1.15 13.55 10.12
N ILE A 143 -0.32 12.96 10.98
CA ILE A 143 0.64 13.66 11.85
C ILE A 143 2.08 13.43 11.40
N GLU A 144 2.43 12.21 11.01
CA GLU A 144 3.81 11.81 10.75
C GLU A 144 4.18 11.99 9.28
N GLU A 145 3.72 11.09 8.43
CA GLU A 145 4.06 11.04 7.02
C GLU A 145 2.80 10.98 6.17
N ASP A 146 2.74 11.83 5.14
CA ASP A 146 1.60 11.88 4.22
C ASP A 146 1.35 10.53 3.57
N ILE A 147 0.09 10.13 3.51
CA ILE A 147 -0.33 8.91 2.83
C ILE A 147 -0.09 9.09 1.34
N ARG A 148 0.61 8.13 0.73
CA ARG A 148 0.90 8.12 -0.70
C ARG A 148 0.53 6.78 -1.31
N ALA A 149 0.13 6.82 -2.58
CA ALA A 149 -0.14 5.62 -3.36
C ALA A 149 1.13 5.21 -4.12
N ASP A 150 1.90 4.24 -3.58
CA ASP A 150 3.06 3.66 -4.29
C ASP A 150 2.64 2.69 -5.41
N GLY A 151 1.35 2.39 -5.49
CA GLY A 151 0.74 1.50 -6.47
C GLY A 151 -0.73 1.26 -6.16
N TYR A 152 -1.40 0.49 -7.02
CA TYR A 152 -2.82 0.20 -6.86
C TYR A 152 -3.10 -1.31 -6.75
N PRO A 153 -3.96 -1.72 -5.80
CA PRO A 153 -4.57 -0.93 -4.73
C PRO A 153 -3.59 -0.68 -3.58
N THR A 154 -3.65 0.51 -2.96
CA THR A 154 -3.05 0.79 -1.66
C THR A 154 -4.15 0.83 -0.61
N MET A 155 -4.01 0.03 0.44
CA MET A 155 -4.98 -0.06 1.54
C MET A 155 -4.26 0.12 2.87
N GLY A 156 -4.94 0.72 3.83
CA GLY A 156 -4.40 0.86 5.16
C GLY A 156 -5.40 1.41 6.17
N LYS A 157 -4.97 1.45 7.40
CA LYS A 157 -5.69 1.99 8.55
C LYS A 157 -4.96 3.23 9.05
N LEU A 158 -5.69 4.32 9.22
CA LEU A 158 -5.17 5.52 9.85
C LEU A 158 -5.57 5.51 11.32
N VAL A 159 -4.60 5.31 12.20
CA VAL A 159 -4.77 5.24 13.66
C VAL A 159 -3.92 6.32 14.31
N ASN A 160 -4.53 7.18 15.13
CA ASN A 160 -3.82 8.26 15.85
C ASN A 160 -2.92 9.14 14.96
N GLY A 161 -3.33 9.36 13.70
CA GLY A 161 -2.57 10.17 12.75
C GLY A 161 -1.42 9.44 12.05
N ARG A 162 -1.29 8.14 12.23
CA ARG A 162 -0.31 7.27 11.57
C ARG A 162 -1.02 6.32 10.60
N PHE A 163 -0.52 6.23 9.38
CA PHE A 163 -1.04 5.31 8.38
C PHE A 163 -0.31 3.96 8.41
N GLU A 164 -1.06 2.91 8.71
CA GLU A 164 -0.57 1.53 8.71
C GLU A 164 -1.03 0.82 7.43
N LYS A 165 -0.09 0.60 6.50
CA LYS A 165 -0.36 -0.04 5.21
C LYS A 165 -0.69 -1.52 5.40
N TYR A 166 -1.77 -1.99 4.80
CA TYR A 166 -2.16 -3.40 4.79
C TYR A 166 -1.39 -4.20 3.74
N GLN A 167 -0.81 -5.32 4.15
CA GLN A 167 -0.02 -6.20 3.29
C GLN A 167 -0.49 -7.67 3.33
N GLY A 168 -1.65 -7.94 3.94
CA GLY A 168 -2.22 -9.29 4.05
C GLY A 168 -3.03 -9.73 2.82
N ASP A 169 -3.74 -10.85 3.00
CA ASP A 169 -4.59 -11.43 1.98
C ASP A 169 -5.82 -10.53 1.70
N ARG A 170 -6.27 -10.55 0.44
CA ARG A 170 -7.32 -9.66 -0.05
C ARG A 170 -8.70 -10.31 -0.11
N ASP A 171 -8.89 -11.39 0.63
CA ASP A 171 -10.18 -12.01 0.84
C ASP A 171 -11.00 -11.25 1.92
N THR A 172 -12.31 -11.42 1.89
CA THR A 172 -13.23 -10.69 2.77
C THR A 172 -12.93 -10.96 4.25
N ASP A 173 -12.65 -12.21 4.63
CA ASP A 173 -12.48 -12.61 6.03
C ASP A 173 -11.19 -12.01 6.62
N SER A 174 -10.09 -12.06 5.87
CA SER A 174 -8.81 -11.44 6.24
C SER A 174 -8.93 -9.93 6.41
N LEU A 175 -9.67 -9.27 5.52
CA LEU A 175 -9.92 -7.84 5.59
C LEU A 175 -10.77 -7.46 6.82
N ILE A 176 -11.82 -8.24 7.13
CA ILE A 176 -12.66 -8.03 8.33
C ILE A 176 -11.83 -8.20 9.60
N GLN A 177 -11.04 -9.28 9.66
CA GLN A 177 -10.18 -9.54 10.81
C GLN A 177 -9.15 -8.43 11.04
N TRP A 178 -8.52 -7.94 9.95
CA TRP A 178 -7.58 -6.83 10.04
C TRP A 178 -8.24 -5.52 10.46
N ALA A 179 -9.36 -5.18 9.83
CA ALA A 179 -10.07 -3.94 10.15
C ALA A 179 -10.61 -3.92 11.58
N GLY A 180 -11.08 -5.07 12.10
CA GLY A 180 -11.61 -5.20 13.45
C GLY A 180 -10.57 -5.20 14.57
N LYS A 181 -9.28 -5.39 14.29
CA LYS A 181 -8.20 -5.23 15.28
C LYS A 181 -7.99 -3.75 15.57
N GLN A 182 -8.35 -3.31 16.79
CA GLN A 182 -8.12 -1.96 17.30
C GLN A 182 -6.87 -1.94 18.18
#